data_ef4b8610290102e92496c09c14f48eb9
#
_entry.id   ef4b8610290102e92496c09c14f48eb9
#
_cell.length_a   1.000
_cell.length_b   1.000
_cell.length_c   1.000
_cell.angle_alpha   90.00
_cell.angle_beta   90.00
_cell.angle_gamma   90.00
#
_symmetry.space_group_name_H-M   'P 1'
#
loop_
_entity.id
_entity.type
_entity.pdbx_description
1 polymer ?
#
loop_
_entity_poly.entity_id
_entity_poly.type
_entity_poly.pdbx_seq_one_letter_code
_entity_poly.pdbx_strand_id
1 'polypeptide(L)'
;MLFRSNAEDIHMFVEAELTARIGDAGKRLHTARSRNDQVALDIKLYLKDEVDEIATLVRELINTVIDIAKQHTETVMPGYTHLQRAQPVTFAHHLMAYAQMLTRDLTRLADCKERMDVMPLGSCALAGTTYPLNRKRTAELLGFKDITMNSLDGVSDRDFCVELCSDISMLMMHLSRFSEEIIMWCSWEFKFIELDDAYSTGSSIMPQKKNPDVTELIRGKTARVYGDLETLLTMMKGLPQIGRAHV
;
A
#
# COMPACT_ATOMS: atom_id res chain seq x y z
N MET A 1 18.35 11.71 0.23
CA MET A 1 19.02 12.96 0.68
C MET A 1 19.09 12.92 2.20
N LEU A 2 20.30 12.82 2.79
CA LEU A 2 20.40 12.85 4.25
C LEU A 2 20.12 14.28 4.72
N PHE A 3 19.06 14.42 5.50
CA PHE A 3 18.67 15.68 6.12
C PHE A 3 19.75 16.10 7.13
N ARG A 4 20.44 17.20 6.88
CA ARG A 4 21.48 17.76 7.77
C ARG A 4 21.04 19.14 8.22
N SER A 5 20.35 19.23 9.34
CA SER A 5 20.07 20.50 10.01
C SER A 5 20.15 20.32 11.52
N ASN A 6 20.21 21.43 12.26
CA ASN A 6 20.12 21.44 13.72
C ASN A 6 18.66 21.39 14.22
N ALA A 7 17.69 21.21 13.32
CA ALA A 7 16.30 21.07 13.69
C ALA A 7 16.03 19.67 14.28
N GLU A 8 15.13 19.58 15.24
CA GLU A 8 14.73 18.33 15.89
C GLU A 8 14.11 17.34 14.89
N ASP A 9 13.29 17.87 13.97
CA ASP A 9 12.61 17.10 12.95
C ASP A 9 12.43 17.88 11.62
N ILE A 10 11.91 17.22 10.60
CA ILE A 10 11.65 17.82 9.28
C ILE A 10 10.63 18.96 9.37
N HIS A 11 9.64 18.86 10.24
CA HIS A 11 8.60 19.88 10.39
C HIS A 11 9.15 21.17 10.97
N MET A 12 10.02 21.08 11.99
CA MET A 12 10.73 22.25 12.53
C MET A 12 11.59 22.91 11.46
N PHE A 13 12.27 22.14 10.64
CA PHE A 13 13.07 22.65 9.54
C PHE A 13 12.20 23.40 8.52
N VAL A 14 11.11 22.79 8.06
CA VAL A 14 10.19 23.40 7.08
C VAL A 14 9.58 24.68 7.63
N GLU A 15 9.19 24.71 8.91
CA GLU A 15 8.64 25.88 9.57
C GLU A 15 9.68 27.04 9.67
N ALA A 16 10.93 26.69 9.99
CA ALA A 16 12.04 27.66 10.01
C ALA A 16 12.32 28.23 8.62
N GLU A 17 12.40 27.39 7.60
CA GLU A 17 12.59 27.78 6.21
C GLU A 17 11.43 28.66 5.69
N LEU A 18 10.20 28.29 6.01
CA LEU A 18 9.02 29.08 5.65
C LEU A 18 9.08 30.46 6.33
N THR A 19 9.40 30.50 7.64
CA THR A 19 9.52 31.76 8.38
C THR A 19 10.64 32.64 7.83
N ALA A 20 11.77 32.06 7.43
CA ALA A 20 12.87 32.79 6.80
C ALA A 20 12.45 33.42 5.46
N ARG A 21 11.55 32.80 4.71
CA ARG A 21 11.09 33.26 3.38
C ARG A 21 9.99 34.31 3.46
N ILE A 22 9.01 34.14 4.36
CA ILE A 22 7.80 34.99 4.44
C ILE A 22 7.66 35.78 5.74
N GLY A 23 8.66 35.73 6.62
CA GLY A 23 8.69 36.45 7.91
C GLY A 23 7.68 35.90 8.93
N ASP A 24 7.17 36.79 9.79
CA ASP A 24 6.27 36.41 10.89
C ASP A 24 4.95 35.72 10.45
N ALA A 25 4.57 35.88 9.19
CA ALA A 25 3.43 35.15 8.66
C ALA A 25 3.66 33.63 8.70
N GLY A 26 4.90 33.16 8.52
CA GLY A 26 5.25 31.74 8.61
C GLY A 26 5.02 31.15 10.00
N LYS A 27 5.22 31.92 11.06
CA LYS A 27 4.99 31.48 12.45
C LYS A 27 3.50 31.21 12.74
N ARG A 28 2.58 31.85 12.00
CA ARG A 28 1.13 31.66 12.17
C ARG A 28 0.67 30.26 11.76
N LEU A 29 1.44 29.56 10.94
CA LEU A 29 1.14 28.20 10.53
C LEU A 29 1.08 27.24 11.73
N HIS A 30 1.82 27.51 12.80
CA HIS A 30 1.81 26.71 14.04
C HIS A 30 0.64 27.00 14.97
N THR A 31 -0.17 28.03 14.69
CA THR A 31 -1.28 28.43 15.56
C THR A 31 -2.28 27.29 15.73
N ALA A 32 -2.55 26.92 17.00
CA ALA A 32 -3.49 25.86 17.36
C ALA A 32 -3.20 24.51 16.68
N ARG A 33 -1.93 24.20 16.49
CA ARG A 33 -1.42 22.94 15.94
C ARG A 33 -0.37 22.36 16.89
N SER A 34 -0.40 21.06 17.10
CA SER A 34 0.67 20.31 17.75
C SER A 34 1.43 19.48 16.70
N ARG A 35 2.61 19.01 17.05
CA ARG A 35 3.30 18.01 16.26
C ARG A 35 2.48 16.70 16.18
N ASN A 36 1.69 16.40 17.23
CA ASN A 36 0.90 15.18 17.31
C ASN A 36 -0.18 15.08 16.21
N ASP A 37 -1.05 16.10 16.10
CA ASP A 37 -2.09 16.11 15.06
C ASP A 37 -1.52 16.35 13.66
N GLN A 38 -0.40 17.08 13.56
CA GLN A 38 0.31 17.26 12.29
C GLN A 38 0.85 15.94 11.73
N VAL A 39 1.56 15.16 12.54
CA VAL A 39 2.13 13.87 12.10
C VAL A 39 1.03 12.90 11.71
N ALA A 40 -0.07 12.85 12.46
CA ALA A 40 -1.23 12.03 12.10
C ALA A 40 -1.84 12.44 10.75
N LEU A 41 -1.92 13.76 10.48
CA LEU A 41 -2.38 14.29 9.20
C LEU A 41 -1.45 13.91 8.05
N ASP A 42 -0.13 14.15 8.23
CA ASP A 42 0.87 13.97 7.17
C ASP A 42 0.92 12.50 6.70
N ILE A 43 0.84 11.55 7.64
CA ILE A 43 0.76 10.13 7.31
C ILE A 43 -0.52 9.82 6.53
N LYS A 44 -1.69 10.34 6.95
CA LYS A 44 -2.96 10.12 6.23
C LYS A 44 -2.91 10.70 4.81
N LEU A 45 -2.38 11.91 4.63
CA LEU A 45 -2.23 12.51 3.30
C LEU A 45 -1.35 11.65 2.40
N TYR A 46 -0.18 11.28 2.88
CA TYR A 46 0.76 10.44 2.14
C TYR A 46 0.12 9.10 1.75
N LEU A 47 -0.48 8.40 2.71
CA LEU A 47 -1.05 7.08 2.45
C LEU A 47 -2.28 7.12 1.53
N LYS A 48 -3.07 8.20 1.54
CA LYS A 48 -4.17 8.37 0.58
C LYS A 48 -3.67 8.40 -0.86
N ASP A 49 -2.57 9.10 -1.10
CA ASP A 49 -1.95 9.18 -2.43
C ASP A 49 -1.33 7.83 -2.83
N GLU A 50 -0.62 7.17 -1.91
CA GLU A 50 -0.03 5.85 -2.15
C GLU A 50 -1.10 4.78 -2.45
N VAL A 51 -2.23 4.81 -1.75
CA VAL A 51 -3.35 3.90 -2.04
C VAL A 51 -3.90 4.10 -3.45
N ASP A 52 -4.00 5.34 -3.92
CA ASP A 52 -4.44 5.64 -5.29
C ASP A 52 -3.43 5.11 -6.33
N GLU A 53 -2.14 5.26 -6.07
CA GLU A 53 -1.10 4.72 -6.94
C GLU A 53 -1.15 3.19 -7.00
N ILE A 54 -1.17 2.53 -5.83
CA ILE A 54 -1.29 1.07 -5.75
C ILE A 54 -2.56 0.58 -6.47
N ALA A 55 -3.70 1.22 -6.23
CA ALA A 55 -4.96 0.87 -6.88
C ALA A 55 -4.88 1.03 -8.40
N THR A 56 -4.15 2.02 -8.90
CA THR A 56 -3.92 2.23 -10.33
C THR A 56 -3.09 1.09 -10.92
N LEU A 57 -1.97 0.74 -10.29
CA LEU A 57 -1.12 -0.37 -10.71
C LEU A 57 -1.87 -1.72 -10.71
N VAL A 58 -2.71 -1.95 -9.69
CA VAL A 58 -3.55 -3.17 -9.64
C VAL A 58 -4.57 -3.20 -10.78
N ARG A 59 -5.20 -2.07 -11.13
CA ARG A 59 -6.11 -1.98 -12.30
C ARG A 59 -5.38 -2.26 -13.61
N GLU A 60 -4.19 -1.75 -13.78
CA GLU A 60 -3.35 -2.01 -14.95
C GLU A 60 -3.01 -3.49 -15.08
N LEU A 61 -2.66 -4.15 -13.97
CA LEU A 61 -2.43 -5.58 -13.94
C LEU A 61 -3.69 -6.38 -14.28
N ILE A 62 -4.85 -6.01 -13.72
CA ILE A 62 -6.14 -6.64 -14.06
C ILE A 62 -6.41 -6.51 -15.56
N ASN A 63 -6.24 -5.32 -16.13
CA ASN A 63 -6.46 -5.09 -17.56
C ASN A 63 -5.51 -5.94 -18.42
N THR A 64 -4.24 -6.04 -18.05
CA THR A 64 -3.25 -6.89 -18.72
C THR A 64 -3.69 -8.36 -18.68
N VAL A 65 -4.13 -8.86 -17.53
CA VAL A 65 -4.64 -10.23 -17.37
C VAL A 65 -5.88 -10.46 -18.25
N ILE A 66 -6.80 -9.50 -18.29
CA ILE A 66 -8.00 -9.58 -19.15
C ILE A 66 -7.62 -9.61 -20.63
N ASP A 67 -6.68 -8.77 -21.06
CA ASP A 67 -6.30 -8.69 -22.48
C ASP A 67 -5.57 -9.96 -22.95
N ILE A 68 -4.78 -10.59 -22.09
CA ILE A 68 -4.21 -11.91 -22.35
C ILE A 68 -5.34 -12.96 -22.38
N ALA A 69 -6.25 -12.93 -21.41
CA ALA A 69 -7.36 -13.89 -21.36
C ALA A 69 -8.24 -13.86 -22.62
N LYS A 70 -8.53 -12.69 -23.18
CA LYS A 70 -9.29 -12.54 -24.43
C LYS A 70 -8.67 -13.29 -25.61
N GLN A 71 -7.34 -13.42 -25.63
CA GLN A 71 -6.62 -14.11 -26.71
C GLN A 71 -6.62 -15.63 -26.53
N HIS A 72 -7.04 -16.14 -25.37
CA HIS A 72 -6.92 -17.54 -24.98
C HIS A 72 -8.25 -18.17 -24.53
N THR A 73 -9.36 -17.68 -25.05
CA THR A 73 -10.70 -18.20 -24.71
C THR A 73 -10.92 -19.64 -25.13
N GLU A 74 -10.23 -20.10 -26.19
CA GLU A 74 -10.29 -21.46 -26.72
C GLU A 74 -9.05 -22.30 -26.41
N THR A 75 -8.06 -21.74 -25.72
CA THR A 75 -6.81 -22.44 -25.36
C THR A 75 -7.07 -23.37 -24.18
N VAL A 76 -7.22 -24.64 -24.43
CA VAL A 76 -7.48 -25.65 -23.39
C VAL A 76 -6.20 -26.02 -22.66
N MET A 77 -6.27 -26.08 -21.35
CA MET A 77 -5.22 -26.59 -20.48
C MET A 77 -5.79 -27.52 -19.40
N PRO A 78 -4.98 -28.39 -18.76
CA PRO A 78 -5.46 -29.17 -17.64
C PRO A 78 -5.64 -28.29 -16.40
N GLY A 79 -6.81 -28.41 -15.77
CA GLY A 79 -6.97 -27.98 -14.39
C GLY A 79 -6.43 -29.08 -13.44
N TYR A 80 -5.96 -28.68 -12.27
CA TYR A 80 -5.31 -29.58 -11.31
C TYR A 80 -6.03 -29.60 -9.97
N THR A 81 -6.11 -30.80 -9.37
CA THR A 81 -6.34 -31.00 -7.95
C THR A 81 -5.26 -31.96 -7.45
N HIS A 82 -4.68 -31.67 -6.27
CA HIS A 82 -3.56 -32.47 -5.72
C HIS A 82 -2.35 -32.62 -6.68
N LEU A 83 -2.12 -31.64 -7.54
CA LEU A 83 -1.15 -31.70 -8.65
C LEU A 83 -1.41 -32.87 -9.64
N GLN A 84 -2.60 -33.43 -9.62
CA GLN A 84 -3.08 -34.42 -10.60
C GLN A 84 -4.01 -33.72 -11.60
N ARG A 85 -3.93 -34.15 -12.86
CA ARG A 85 -4.83 -33.63 -13.90
C ARG A 85 -6.27 -33.97 -13.55
N ALA A 86 -7.12 -32.93 -13.56
CA ALA A 86 -8.53 -33.04 -13.24
C ALA A 86 -9.38 -32.62 -14.45
N GLN A 87 -10.25 -31.62 -14.28
CA GLN A 87 -11.08 -31.15 -15.40
C GLN A 87 -10.30 -30.26 -16.35
N PRO A 88 -10.55 -30.27 -17.65
CA PRO A 88 -10.01 -29.29 -18.58
C PRO A 88 -10.59 -27.90 -18.28
N VAL A 89 -9.77 -26.89 -18.41
CA VAL A 89 -10.16 -25.47 -18.32
C VAL A 89 -9.56 -24.72 -19.52
N THR A 90 -10.04 -23.51 -19.80
CA THR A 90 -9.32 -22.64 -20.71
C THR A 90 -8.29 -21.81 -19.96
N PHE A 91 -7.22 -21.43 -20.63
CA PHE A 91 -6.22 -20.54 -20.04
C PHE A 91 -6.84 -19.20 -19.61
N ALA A 92 -7.78 -18.67 -20.43
CA ALA A 92 -8.55 -17.49 -20.07
C ALA A 92 -9.32 -17.66 -18.75
N HIS A 93 -10.02 -18.79 -18.56
CA HIS A 93 -10.75 -19.05 -17.32
C HIS A 93 -9.83 -19.07 -16.10
N HIS A 94 -8.66 -19.69 -16.24
CA HIS A 94 -7.67 -19.74 -15.16
C HIS A 94 -7.15 -18.32 -14.80
N LEU A 95 -6.75 -17.53 -15.80
CA LEU A 95 -6.29 -16.14 -15.61
C LEU A 95 -7.35 -15.27 -14.95
N MET A 96 -8.61 -15.42 -15.34
CA MET A 96 -9.71 -14.64 -14.76
C MET A 96 -9.93 -14.90 -13.27
N ALA A 97 -9.48 -16.04 -12.71
CA ALA A 97 -9.48 -16.28 -11.27
C ALA A 97 -8.60 -15.26 -10.53
N TYR A 98 -7.42 -14.93 -11.08
CA TYR A 98 -6.55 -13.90 -10.54
C TYR A 98 -7.11 -12.49 -10.71
N ALA A 99 -7.72 -12.18 -11.84
CA ALA A 99 -8.44 -10.92 -12.02
C ALA A 99 -9.52 -10.72 -10.94
N GLN A 100 -10.25 -11.79 -10.57
CA GLN A 100 -11.24 -11.75 -9.49
C GLN A 100 -10.60 -11.53 -8.10
N MET A 101 -9.44 -12.13 -7.82
CA MET A 101 -8.71 -11.88 -6.58
C MET A 101 -8.27 -10.42 -6.47
N LEU A 102 -7.65 -9.90 -7.50
CA LEU A 102 -7.18 -8.51 -7.57
C LEU A 102 -8.33 -7.49 -7.51
N THR A 103 -9.50 -7.81 -8.08
CA THR A 103 -10.70 -6.97 -7.96
C THR A 103 -11.16 -6.85 -6.51
N ARG A 104 -11.10 -7.94 -5.73
CA ARG A 104 -11.40 -7.88 -4.29
C ARG A 104 -10.35 -7.07 -3.51
N ASP A 105 -9.09 -7.09 -3.95
CA ASP A 105 -8.04 -6.27 -3.32
C ASP A 105 -8.29 -4.78 -3.56
N LEU A 106 -8.76 -4.39 -4.75
CA LEU A 106 -9.16 -3.00 -5.02
C LEU A 106 -10.29 -2.52 -4.10
N THR A 107 -11.26 -3.39 -3.77
CA THR A 107 -12.33 -2.98 -2.85
C THR A 107 -11.80 -2.79 -1.42
N ARG A 108 -10.85 -3.62 -0.96
CA ARG A 108 -10.19 -3.45 0.35
C ARG A 108 -9.44 -2.12 0.41
N LEU A 109 -8.60 -1.83 -0.58
CA LEU A 109 -7.88 -0.56 -0.67
C LEU A 109 -8.83 0.65 -0.65
N ALA A 110 -9.95 0.58 -1.37
CA ALA A 110 -10.95 1.64 -1.37
C ALA A 110 -11.62 1.82 0.01
N ASP A 111 -11.95 0.72 0.68
CA ASP A 111 -12.53 0.73 2.02
C ASP A 111 -11.54 1.26 3.07
N CYS A 112 -10.27 0.89 3.00
CA CYS A 112 -9.22 1.43 3.85
C CYS A 112 -9.06 2.94 3.64
N LYS A 113 -9.02 3.40 2.39
CA LYS A 113 -8.94 4.82 2.05
C LYS A 113 -10.14 5.60 2.60
N GLU A 114 -11.35 5.08 2.47
CA GLU A 114 -12.58 5.70 3.00
C GLU A 114 -12.50 5.88 4.52
N ARG A 115 -11.99 4.90 5.27
CA ARG A 115 -11.83 4.99 6.73
C ARG A 115 -10.75 5.97 7.17
N MET A 116 -9.65 6.08 6.42
CA MET A 116 -8.59 7.05 6.76
C MET A 116 -8.93 8.49 6.34
N ASP A 117 -9.96 8.71 5.53
CA ASP A 117 -10.31 10.02 4.97
C ASP A 117 -11.01 10.94 5.98
N VAL A 118 -10.46 10.99 7.19
CA VAL A 118 -10.94 11.79 8.30
C VAL A 118 -9.79 12.63 8.88
N MET A 119 -9.90 13.95 8.82
CA MET A 119 -8.85 14.92 9.11
C MET A 119 -8.66 15.12 10.62
N PRO A 120 -7.45 14.91 11.17
CA PRO A 120 -7.17 15.02 12.61
C PRO A 120 -6.83 16.43 13.09
N LEU A 121 -6.45 17.39 12.22
CA LEU A 121 -6.02 18.72 12.62
C LEU A 121 -7.06 19.44 13.49
N GLY A 122 -6.55 20.15 14.51
CA GLY A 122 -7.35 20.77 15.55
C GLY A 122 -7.57 19.87 16.76
N SER A 123 -7.11 18.61 16.72
CA SER A 123 -6.97 17.76 17.91
C SER A 123 -5.83 18.23 18.81
N CYS A 124 -4.90 19.03 18.28
CA CYS A 124 -3.71 19.56 18.94
C CYS A 124 -2.87 18.45 19.59
N ALA A 125 -2.39 18.67 20.81
CA ALA A 125 -1.60 17.65 21.50
C ALA A 125 -2.41 16.37 21.78
N LEU A 126 -3.66 16.53 22.29
CA LEU A 126 -4.58 15.44 22.59
C LEU A 126 -6.01 15.90 22.97
N ALA A 127 -6.20 17.15 23.39
CA ALA A 127 -7.45 17.64 24.00
C ALA A 127 -8.11 18.78 23.20
N GLY A 128 -7.68 18.98 21.95
CA GLY A 128 -8.18 20.08 21.13
C GLY A 128 -7.61 21.43 21.53
N THR A 129 -8.32 22.52 21.22
CA THR A 129 -7.89 23.88 21.46
C THR A 129 -9.08 24.79 21.78
N THR A 130 -8.83 25.85 22.55
CA THR A 130 -9.80 26.92 22.81
C THR A 130 -9.85 27.99 21.72
N TYR A 131 -8.94 27.94 20.75
CA TYR A 131 -8.98 28.84 19.59
C TYR A 131 -10.16 28.49 18.65
N PRO A 132 -10.83 29.49 18.07
CA PRO A 132 -11.97 29.29 17.20
C PRO A 132 -11.55 28.81 15.80
N LEU A 133 -11.13 27.57 15.69
CA LEU A 133 -10.74 26.96 14.43
C LEU A 133 -11.95 26.52 13.57
N ASN A 134 -11.85 26.71 12.27
CA ASN A 134 -12.78 26.12 11.32
C ASN A 134 -12.20 24.81 10.74
N ARG A 135 -12.29 23.73 11.53
CA ARG A 135 -11.76 22.40 11.15
C ARG A 135 -12.40 21.88 9.86
N LYS A 136 -13.68 22.11 9.62
CA LYS A 136 -14.35 21.68 8.39
C LYS A 136 -13.76 22.36 7.17
N ARG A 137 -13.52 23.67 7.25
CA ARG A 137 -12.86 24.40 6.15
C ARG A 137 -11.44 23.87 5.91
N THR A 138 -10.71 23.53 6.96
CA THR A 138 -9.37 22.93 6.84
C THR A 138 -9.44 21.54 6.15
N ALA A 139 -10.40 20.72 6.53
CA ALA A 139 -10.62 19.41 5.90
C ALA A 139 -10.93 19.54 4.40
N GLU A 140 -11.84 20.45 4.03
CA GLU A 140 -12.15 20.75 2.61
C GLU A 140 -10.92 21.16 1.80
N LEU A 141 -10.08 22.07 2.35
CA LEU A 141 -8.88 22.56 1.69
C LEU A 141 -7.80 21.48 1.53
N LEU A 142 -7.77 20.50 2.44
CA LEU A 142 -6.84 19.38 2.40
C LEU A 142 -7.42 18.14 1.69
N GLY A 143 -8.63 18.23 1.16
CA GLY A 143 -9.27 17.12 0.43
C GLY A 143 -9.68 15.94 1.31
N PHE A 144 -10.05 16.20 2.58
CA PHE A 144 -10.64 15.21 3.46
C PHE A 144 -12.17 15.29 3.46
N LYS A 145 -12.80 14.13 3.56
CA LYS A 145 -14.26 13.98 3.58
C LYS A 145 -14.88 14.52 4.87
N ASP A 146 -14.21 14.32 6.01
CA ASP A 146 -14.72 14.67 7.34
C ASP A 146 -13.59 15.02 8.31
N ILE A 147 -13.94 15.28 9.57
CA ILE A 147 -13.02 15.59 10.68
C ILE A 147 -13.14 14.55 11.80
N THR A 148 -12.04 14.28 12.51
CA THR A 148 -12.09 13.41 13.70
C THR A 148 -12.96 14.00 14.80
N MET A 149 -13.82 13.19 15.40
CA MET A 149 -14.76 13.61 16.42
C MET A 149 -14.19 13.60 17.84
N ASN A 150 -13.21 12.74 18.09
CA ASN A 150 -12.48 12.66 19.37
C ASN A 150 -11.03 13.05 19.16
N SER A 151 -10.53 14.00 19.94
CA SER A 151 -9.18 14.54 19.77
C SER A 151 -8.09 13.59 20.26
N LEU A 152 -8.35 12.75 21.26
CA LEU A 152 -7.40 11.72 21.70
C LEU A 152 -7.21 10.65 20.60
N ASP A 153 -8.30 10.16 20.07
CA ASP A 153 -8.31 9.24 18.94
C ASP A 153 -7.65 9.86 17.70
N GLY A 154 -7.98 11.11 17.39
CA GLY A 154 -7.44 11.81 16.21
C GLY A 154 -5.92 11.93 16.17
N VAL A 155 -5.24 11.99 17.31
CA VAL A 155 -3.77 12.06 17.36
C VAL A 155 -3.10 10.70 17.51
N SER A 156 -3.79 9.69 18.04
CA SER A 156 -3.21 8.38 18.35
C SER A 156 -3.59 7.27 17.37
N ASP A 157 -4.65 7.45 16.59
CA ASP A 157 -5.11 6.48 15.59
C ASP A 157 -3.99 6.12 14.59
N ARG A 158 -3.73 4.83 14.46
CA ARG A 158 -2.86 4.21 13.46
C ARG A 158 -3.50 2.97 12.85
N ASP A 159 -4.79 2.76 13.10
CA ASP A 159 -5.54 1.60 12.59
C ASP A 159 -5.45 1.54 11.06
N PHE A 160 -5.54 2.68 10.41
CA PHE A 160 -5.42 2.79 8.96
C PHE A 160 -4.05 2.31 8.42
N CYS A 161 -2.97 2.44 9.20
CA CYS A 161 -1.65 1.90 8.84
C CYS A 161 -1.66 0.36 8.91
N VAL A 162 -2.21 -0.20 9.99
CA VAL A 162 -2.32 -1.65 10.20
C VAL A 162 -3.24 -2.26 9.14
N GLU A 163 -4.37 -1.62 8.88
CA GLU A 163 -5.32 -2.04 7.85
C GLU A 163 -4.68 -2.05 6.46
N LEU A 164 -4.03 -0.97 6.06
CA LEU A 164 -3.33 -0.89 4.77
C LEU A 164 -2.25 -1.96 4.64
N CYS A 165 -1.43 -2.18 5.69
CA CYS A 165 -0.43 -3.26 5.68
C CYS A 165 -1.07 -4.64 5.55
N SER A 166 -2.25 -4.85 6.15
CA SER A 166 -3.02 -6.09 6.00
C SER A 166 -3.53 -6.28 4.57
N ASP A 167 -4.07 -5.23 3.96
CA ASP A 167 -4.56 -5.25 2.58
C ASP A 167 -3.42 -5.50 1.58
N ILE A 168 -2.28 -4.84 1.76
CA ILE A 168 -1.08 -5.07 0.97
C ILE A 168 -0.56 -6.50 1.16
N SER A 169 -0.60 -7.04 2.38
CA SER A 169 -0.21 -8.43 2.65
C SER A 169 -1.10 -9.43 1.89
N MET A 170 -2.40 -9.15 1.81
CA MET A 170 -3.33 -9.97 1.05
C MET A 170 -3.12 -9.85 -0.47
N LEU A 171 -2.88 -8.65 -0.96
CA LEU A 171 -2.50 -8.41 -2.36
C LEU A 171 -1.21 -9.17 -2.71
N MET A 172 -0.18 -9.08 -1.88
CA MET A 172 1.08 -9.79 -2.09
C MET A 172 0.92 -11.31 -2.03
N MET A 173 0.01 -11.83 -1.19
CA MET A 173 -0.36 -13.25 -1.21
C MET A 173 -0.93 -13.67 -2.57
N HIS A 174 -1.83 -12.90 -3.15
CA HIS A 174 -2.38 -13.19 -4.48
C HIS A 174 -1.32 -13.12 -5.57
N LEU A 175 -0.44 -12.10 -5.52
CA LEU A 175 0.68 -11.97 -6.45
C LEU A 175 1.69 -13.13 -6.30
N SER A 176 1.97 -13.56 -5.07
CA SER A 176 2.83 -14.71 -4.80
C SER A 176 2.26 -16.01 -5.37
N ARG A 177 0.97 -16.25 -5.20
CA ARG A 177 0.28 -17.42 -5.78
C ARG A 177 0.32 -17.39 -7.31
N PHE A 178 0.03 -16.25 -7.90
CA PHE A 178 0.11 -16.08 -9.36
C PHE A 178 1.54 -16.31 -9.88
N SER A 179 2.52 -15.75 -9.17
CA SER A 179 3.94 -15.95 -9.48
C SER A 179 4.34 -17.43 -9.43
N GLU A 180 3.87 -18.17 -8.43
CA GLU A 180 4.14 -19.61 -8.31
C GLU A 180 3.60 -20.41 -9.49
N GLU A 181 2.39 -20.10 -9.96
CA GLU A 181 1.86 -20.75 -11.13
C GLU A 181 2.63 -20.40 -12.42
N ILE A 182 3.03 -19.13 -12.59
CA ILE A 182 3.88 -18.72 -13.72
C ILE A 182 5.21 -19.49 -13.70
N ILE A 183 5.85 -19.61 -12.51
CA ILE A 183 7.08 -20.38 -12.33
C ILE A 183 6.88 -21.85 -12.76
N MET A 184 5.80 -22.47 -12.27
CA MET A 184 5.46 -23.85 -12.67
C MET A 184 5.21 -23.95 -14.17
N TRP A 185 4.42 -23.06 -14.75
CA TRP A 185 4.08 -23.10 -16.17
C TRP A 185 5.29 -22.89 -17.09
N CYS A 186 6.29 -22.13 -16.64
CA CYS A 186 7.57 -21.94 -17.34
C CYS A 186 8.52 -23.12 -17.19
N SER A 187 8.28 -24.03 -16.23
CA SER A 187 9.18 -25.14 -15.98
C SER A 187 9.26 -26.09 -17.16
N TRP A 188 10.35 -26.83 -17.22
CA TRP A 188 10.59 -27.79 -18.29
C TRP A 188 9.54 -28.91 -18.34
N GLU A 189 8.98 -29.24 -17.18
CA GLU A 189 7.95 -30.28 -17.01
C GLU A 189 6.57 -29.86 -17.51
N PHE A 190 6.19 -28.60 -17.29
CA PHE A 190 4.87 -28.08 -17.70
C PHE A 190 4.90 -27.43 -19.09
N LYS A 191 5.80 -26.51 -19.35
CA LYS A 191 5.95 -25.79 -20.63
C LYS A 191 4.64 -25.21 -21.19
N PHE A 192 3.80 -24.68 -20.32
CA PHE A 192 2.55 -24.07 -20.76
C PHE A 192 2.74 -22.67 -21.30
N ILE A 193 3.72 -21.95 -20.79
CA ILE A 193 4.08 -20.59 -21.20
C ILE A 193 5.59 -20.46 -21.33
N GLU A 194 6.02 -19.45 -22.06
CA GLU A 194 7.40 -18.97 -22.11
C GLU A 194 7.42 -17.48 -21.82
N LEU A 195 8.31 -17.05 -20.95
CA LEU A 195 8.54 -15.63 -20.65
C LEU A 195 9.44 -15.01 -21.69
N ASP A 196 9.26 -13.72 -21.93
CA ASP A 196 10.17 -12.92 -22.75
C ASP A 196 11.55 -12.85 -22.10
N ASP A 197 12.61 -12.78 -22.93
CA ASP A 197 13.99 -12.71 -22.47
C ASP A 197 14.27 -11.48 -21.61
N ALA A 198 13.54 -10.38 -21.82
CA ALA A 198 13.65 -9.16 -21.03
C ALA A 198 13.24 -9.35 -19.56
N TYR A 199 12.44 -10.38 -19.25
CA TYR A 199 11.92 -10.70 -17.92
C TYR A 199 12.41 -12.03 -17.37
N SER A 200 13.51 -12.56 -17.93
CA SER A 200 14.12 -13.82 -17.52
C SER A 200 15.62 -13.68 -17.44
N THR A 201 16.25 -14.50 -16.60
CA THR A 201 17.70 -14.59 -16.53
C THR A 201 18.20 -15.91 -17.10
N GLY A 202 19.35 -15.84 -17.79
CA GLY A 202 20.04 -17.02 -18.28
C GLY A 202 20.96 -17.64 -17.23
N SER A 203 21.66 -18.67 -17.65
CA SER A 203 22.77 -19.26 -16.88
C SER A 203 24.09 -19.09 -17.64
N SER A 204 25.13 -18.71 -16.94
CA SER A 204 26.48 -18.56 -17.53
C SER A 204 27.06 -19.89 -18.03
N ILE A 205 26.65 -21.01 -17.45
CA ILE A 205 27.15 -22.35 -17.77
C ILE A 205 26.15 -23.18 -18.61
N MET A 206 24.89 -22.83 -18.60
CA MET A 206 23.80 -23.53 -19.30
C MET A 206 23.05 -22.58 -20.23
N PRO A 207 23.50 -22.41 -21.49
CA PRO A 207 22.93 -21.40 -22.39
C PRO A 207 21.43 -21.58 -22.68
N GLN A 208 20.91 -22.81 -22.58
CA GLN A 208 19.51 -23.13 -22.78
C GLN A 208 18.60 -22.83 -21.59
N LYS A 209 19.19 -22.51 -20.41
CA LYS A 209 18.44 -22.29 -19.19
C LYS A 209 17.89 -20.86 -19.13
N LYS A 210 16.60 -20.76 -18.87
CA LYS A 210 15.86 -19.51 -18.75
C LYS A 210 15.06 -19.53 -17.45
N ASN A 211 15.33 -18.58 -16.55
CA ASN A 211 14.76 -18.55 -15.21
C ASN A 211 13.68 -17.45 -15.12
N PRO A 212 12.53 -17.70 -14.48
CA PRO A 212 11.46 -16.71 -14.29
C PRO A 212 11.73 -15.78 -13.09
N ASP A 213 12.85 -15.08 -13.12
CA ASP A 213 13.43 -14.29 -12.02
C ASP A 213 12.45 -13.28 -11.42
N VAL A 214 11.73 -12.54 -12.26
CA VAL A 214 10.82 -11.50 -11.80
C VAL A 214 9.74 -12.09 -10.91
N THR A 215 9.17 -13.22 -11.30
CA THR A 215 8.13 -13.89 -10.51
C THR A 215 8.69 -14.53 -9.25
N GLU A 216 9.92 -15.06 -9.29
CA GLU A 216 10.62 -15.57 -8.10
C GLU A 216 10.87 -14.44 -7.07
N LEU A 217 11.25 -13.26 -7.53
CA LEU A 217 11.46 -12.09 -6.67
C LEU A 217 10.15 -11.58 -6.07
N ILE A 218 9.05 -11.54 -6.81
CA ILE A 218 7.72 -11.17 -6.28
C ILE A 218 7.32 -12.13 -5.17
N ARG A 219 7.42 -13.43 -5.42
CA ARG A 219 7.16 -14.48 -4.41
C ARG A 219 8.03 -14.28 -3.17
N GLY A 220 9.32 -14.03 -3.34
CA GLY A 220 10.26 -13.85 -2.23
C GLY A 220 9.96 -12.59 -1.39
N LYS A 221 9.63 -11.46 -2.04
CA LYS A 221 9.32 -10.19 -1.36
C LYS A 221 8.05 -10.25 -0.51
N THR A 222 7.13 -11.15 -0.80
CA THR A 222 5.88 -11.32 -0.04
C THR A 222 6.14 -11.57 1.45
N ALA A 223 7.16 -12.38 1.78
CA ALA A 223 7.51 -12.67 3.17
C ALA A 223 7.93 -11.42 3.96
N ARG A 224 8.60 -10.47 3.31
CA ARG A 224 8.97 -9.20 3.94
C ARG A 224 7.73 -8.37 4.30
N VAL A 225 6.77 -8.28 3.40
CA VAL A 225 5.53 -7.54 3.65
C VAL A 225 4.74 -8.14 4.82
N TYR A 226 4.73 -9.46 4.96
CA TYR A 226 4.13 -10.11 6.12
C TYR A 226 4.85 -9.76 7.43
N GLY A 227 6.19 -9.74 7.39
CA GLY A 227 7.00 -9.33 8.54
C GLY A 227 6.75 -7.87 8.93
N ASP A 228 6.55 -6.98 7.98
CA ASP A 228 6.24 -5.56 8.23
C ASP A 228 4.86 -5.41 8.92
N LEU A 229 3.83 -6.17 8.51
CA LEU A 229 2.53 -6.21 9.18
C LEU A 229 2.64 -6.73 10.62
N GLU A 230 3.34 -7.84 10.83
CA GLU A 230 3.56 -8.42 12.17
C GLU A 230 4.31 -7.44 13.08
N THR A 231 5.31 -6.76 12.53
CA THR A 231 6.06 -5.72 13.25
C THR A 231 5.13 -4.59 13.69
N LEU A 232 4.28 -4.09 12.79
CA LEU A 232 3.37 -3.00 13.10
C LEU A 232 2.34 -3.40 14.15
N LEU A 233 1.75 -4.59 14.06
CA LEU A 233 0.85 -5.14 15.07
C LEU A 233 1.53 -5.26 16.45
N THR A 234 2.79 -5.71 16.45
CA THR A 234 3.58 -5.83 17.69
C THR A 234 3.89 -4.46 18.30
N MET A 235 4.22 -3.47 17.47
CA MET A 235 4.49 -2.10 17.93
C MET A 235 3.25 -1.44 18.51
N MET A 236 2.09 -1.65 17.93
CA MET A 236 0.84 -1.04 18.39
C MET A 236 0.28 -1.71 19.65
N LYS A 237 0.68 -2.95 19.93
CA LYS A 237 0.20 -3.70 21.10
C LYS A 237 0.58 -3.02 22.41
N GLY A 238 -0.42 -2.76 23.27
CA GLY A 238 -0.21 -2.25 24.63
C GLY A 238 0.15 -0.76 24.70
N LEU A 239 0.05 0.00 23.61
CA LEU A 239 0.21 1.44 23.63
C LEU A 239 -0.99 2.11 24.33
N PRO A 240 -0.78 2.90 25.39
CA PRO A 240 -1.84 3.70 25.98
C PRO A 240 -2.18 4.91 25.12
N GLN A 241 -3.33 5.52 25.35
CA GLN A 241 -3.74 6.78 24.72
C GLN A 241 -2.95 7.97 25.30
N ILE A 242 -1.72 8.17 24.87
CA ILE A 242 -0.79 9.18 25.39
C ILE A 242 -0.45 10.28 24.37
N GLY A 243 -1.22 10.46 23.32
CA GLY A 243 -1.09 11.53 22.34
C GLY A 243 0.10 11.43 21.36
N ARG A 244 1.18 10.78 21.72
CA ARG A 244 2.32 10.53 20.82
C ARG A 244 2.74 9.07 20.89
N ALA A 245 2.34 8.29 19.90
CA ALA A 245 2.96 7.00 19.65
C ALA A 245 4.26 7.24 18.87
N HIS A 246 5.41 6.98 19.49
CA HIS A 246 6.65 6.81 18.74
C HIS A 246 6.57 5.44 18.04
N VAL A 247 6.12 5.46 16.82
CA VAL A 247 6.11 4.28 15.93
C VAL A 247 7.21 4.44 14.91
#